data_3fe49b1507f769731ac58c3770373724
#
_entry.id   3fe49b1507f769731ac58c3770373724
#
_cell.length_a   1.000
_cell.length_b   1.000
_cell.length_c   1.000
_cell.angle_alpha   90.00
_cell.angle_beta   90.00
_cell.angle_gamma   90.00
#
_symmetry.space_group_name_H-M   'P 1'
#
loop_
_entity.id
_entity.type
_entity.pdbx_description
1 polymer ?
#
loop_
_entity_poly.entity_id
_entity_poly.type
_entity_poly.pdbx_seq_one_letter_code
_entity_poly.pdbx_strand_id
1 'polypeptide(L)'
;MPAVSDARELGNVELFRGCSPSELVRINDLLGRTRFPAGATILYANQPGEVAYIVLDGTLKVSTLQSNGKELTLALLGPGEIVGELSLADRSGRSADVTTLEPSTLVWIDRNTFDQLRRDIPTITENLLRLGARRLRLANAQLQAVATLDVHGRVARQLLALADALGVPQPDGSVQIPLRVTQSDLAALVGATRVRVNEVLVGFTKRKMIAIDRQLRISILDRDELEAYLM
;
A
#
# COMPACT_ATOMS: atom_id res chain seq x y z
N MET A 1 11.17 -22.72 -8.76
CA MET A 1 11.12 -21.80 -9.92
C MET A 1 11.29 -20.39 -9.40
N PRO A 2 12.02 -19.48 -10.09
CA PRO A 2 12.21 -18.11 -9.62
C PRO A 2 10.86 -17.40 -9.43
N ALA A 3 10.78 -16.51 -8.45
CA ALA A 3 9.53 -15.81 -8.09
C ALA A 3 9.06 -14.83 -9.18
N VAL A 4 10.02 -14.17 -9.84
CA VAL A 4 9.79 -13.30 -11.01
C VAL A 4 10.67 -13.76 -12.18
N SER A 5 10.24 -13.44 -13.40
CA SER A 5 10.97 -13.81 -14.62
C SER A 5 12.30 -13.05 -14.78
N ASP A 6 12.32 -11.77 -14.39
CA ASP A 6 13.52 -10.95 -14.34
C ASP A 6 13.75 -10.47 -12.89
N ALA A 7 14.81 -10.97 -12.26
CA ALA A 7 15.15 -10.61 -10.90
C ALA A 7 15.36 -9.09 -10.69
N ARG A 8 15.69 -8.34 -11.76
CA ARG A 8 15.83 -6.88 -11.70
C ARG A 8 14.54 -6.16 -11.35
N GLU A 9 13.37 -6.75 -11.63
CA GLU A 9 12.06 -6.21 -11.23
C GLU A 9 11.95 -6.07 -9.72
N LEU A 10 12.63 -6.95 -8.95
CA LEU A 10 12.67 -6.87 -7.49
C LEU A 10 13.40 -5.62 -6.97
N GLY A 11 14.24 -4.99 -7.78
CA GLY A 11 14.89 -3.72 -7.45
C GLY A 11 13.92 -2.54 -7.28
N ASN A 12 12.69 -2.66 -7.82
CA ASN A 12 11.61 -1.70 -7.63
C ASN A 12 10.88 -1.89 -6.29
N VAL A 13 11.05 -3.06 -5.65
CA VAL A 13 10.48 -3.33 -4.32
C VAL A 13 11.25 -2.54 -3.28
N GLU A 14 10.54 -1.77 -2.45
CA GLU A 14 11.16 -0.88 -1.46
C GLU A 14 12.16 -1.63 -0.56
N LEU A 15 11.83 -2.85 -0.15
CA LEU A 15 12.69 -3.68 0.71
C LEU A 15 14.03 -4.04 0.05
N PHE A 16 14.08 -4.18 -1.27
CA PHE A 16 15.25 -4.62 -2.03
C PHE A 16 15.94 -3.48 -2.82
N ARG A 17 15.48 -2.25 -2.64
CA ARG A 17 16.06 -1.09 -3.31
C ARG A 17 17.54 -0.93 -2.97
N GLY A 18 18.38 -0.78 -3.99
CA GLY A 18 19.84 -0.64 -3.83
C GLY A 18 20.60 -1.96 -3.66
N CYS A 19 19.92 -3.12 -3.69
CA CYS A 19 20.60 -4.41 -3.81
C CYS A 19 21.26 -4.54 -5.19
N SER A 20 22.42 -5.18 -5.24
CA SER A 20 23.14 -5.46 -6.49
C SER A 20 22.39 -6.47 -7.36
N PRO A 21 22.65 -6.54 -8.68
CA PRO A 21 22.02 -7.52 -9.55
C PRO A 21 22.22 -8.97 -9.10
N SER A 22 23.37 -9.32 -8.54
CA SER A 22 23.66 -10.66 -8.01
C SER A 22 22.85 -10.97 -6.75
N GLU A 23 22.67 -9.98 -5.87
CA GLU A 23 21.81 -10.11 -4.69
C GLU A 23 20.34 -10.27 -5.08
N LEU A 24 19.86 -9.52 -6.07
CA LEU A 24 18.49 -9.65 -6.57
C LEU A 24 18.21 -11.03 -7.18
N VAL A 25 19.16 -11.61 -7.91
CA VAL A 25 19.03 -13.00 -8.40
C VAL A 25 18.92 -13.97 -7.24
N ARG A 26 19.83 -13.88 -6.25
CA ARG A 26 19.80 -14.73 -5.06
C ARG A 26 18.49 -14.59 -4.27
N ILE A 27 17.99 -13.36 -4.08
CA ILE A 27 16.71 -13.09 -3.45
C ILE A 27 15.59 -13.79 -4.23
N ASN A 28 15.54 -13.62 -5.54
CA ASN A 28 14.50 -14.19 -6.40
C ASN A 28 14.41 -15.72 -6.33
N ASP A 29 15.54 -16.40 -6.16
CA ASP A 29 15.60 -17.86 -6.04
C ASP A 29 15.05 -18.36 -4.69
N LEU A 30 15.03 -17.51 -3.68
CA LEU A 30 14.56 -17.82 -2.31
C LEU A 30 13.10 -17.46 -2.08
N LEU A 31 12.49 -16.64 -2.96
CA LEU A 31 11.09 -16.22 -2.83
C LEU A 31 10.14 -17.24 -3.47
N GLY A 32 8.97 -17.43 -2.84
CA GLY A 32 7.87 -18.15 -3.47
C GLY A 32 6.90 -17.19 -4.17
N ARG A 33 6.15 -17.66 -5.17
CA ARG A 33 5.10 -16.91 -5.88
C ARG A 33 3.75 -17.56 -5.66
N THR A 34 2.73 -16.73 -5.49
CA THR A 34 1.35 -17.18 -5.31
C THR A 34 0.37 -16.19 -5.95
N ARG A 35 -0.86 -16.66 -6.23
CA ARG A 35 -1.96 -15.83 -6.71
C ARG A 35 -3.15 -16.00 -5.80
N PHE A 36 -3.85 -14.91 -5.54
CA PHE A 36 -5.07 -14.89 -4.75
C PHE A 36 -6.22 -14.28 -5.56
N PRO A 37 -7.44 -14.82 -5.44
CA PRO A 37 -8.63 -14.18 -6.02
C PRO A 37 -8.93 -12.87 -5.28
N ALA A 38 -9.83 -12.05 -5.84
CA ALA A 38 -10.36 -10.89 -5.15
C ALA A 38 -11.12 -11.30 -3.87
N GLY A 39 -10.99 -10.51 -2.80
CA GLY A 39 -11.67 -10.74 -1.52
C GLY A 39 -11.04 -11.83 -0.64
N ALA A 40 -9.87 -12.34 -0.99
CA ALA A 40 -9.17 -13.32 -0.15
C ALA A 40 -8.45 -12.62 1.01
N THR A 41 -8.70 -13.06 2.26
CA THR A 41 -7.91 -12.66 3.42
C THR A 41 -6.64 -13.50 3.47
N ILE A 42 -5.49 -12.86 3.32
CA ILE A 42 -4.18 -13.53 3.22
C ILE A 42 -3.38 -13.50 4.51
N LEU A 43 -3.66 -12.53 5.40
CA LEU A 43 -3.13 -12.46 6.76
C LEU A 43 -4.28 -12.12 7.71
N TYR A 44 -4.26 -12.72 8.90
CA TYR A 44 -5.28 -12.51 9.93
C TYR A 44 -4.66 -11.87 11.17
N ALA A 45 -5.30 -10.83 11.70
CA ALA A 45 -4.87 -10.17 12.94
C ALA A 45 -4.74 -11.16 14.09
N ASN A 46 -3.78 -10.92 14.99
CA ASN A 46 -3.49 -11.73 16.17
C ASN A 46 -2.96 -13.16 15.89
N GLN A 47 -2.83 -13.57 14.63
CA GLN A 47 -2.18 -14.84 14.31
C GLN A 47 -0.64 -14.72 14.33
N PRO A 48 0.10 -15.82 14.52
CA PRO A 48 1.55 -15.84 14.39
C PRO A 48 2.01 -15.34 13.02
N GLY A 49 3.09 -14.57 12.98
CA GLY A 49 3.63 -13.98 11.75
C GLY A 49 4.80 -14.78 11.20
N GLU A 50 4.55 -15.75 10.31
CA GLU A 50 5.59 -16.60 9.74
C GLU A 50 5.98 -16.24 8.30
N VAL A 51 5.20 -15.39 7.62
CA VAL A 51 5.38 -15.06 6.20
C VAL A 51 5.14 -13.57 5.98
N ALA A 52 5.89 -12.91 5.09
CA ALA A 52 5.55 -11.62 4.52
C ALA A 52 5.25 -11.77 3.03
N TYR A 53 4.42 -10.87 2.50
CA TYR A 53 4.07 -10.82 1.08
C TYR A 53 4.50 -9.50 0.46
N ILE A 54 4.99 -9.56 -0.77
CA ILE A 54 5.30 -8.42 -1.62
C ILE A 54 4.32 -8.44 -2.79
N VAL A 55 3.70 -7.32 -3.07
CA VAL A 55 2.74 -7.18 -4.17
C VAL A 55 3.51 -7.04 -5.48
N LEU A 56 3.27 -7.95 -6.43
CA LEU A 56 3.73 -7.79 -7.82
C LEU A 56 2.64 -7.15 -8.69
N ASP A 57 1.38 -7.53 -8.44
CA ASP A 57 0.22 -7.02 -9.16
C ASP A 57 -1.02 -7.11 -8.26
N GLY A 58 -1.94 -6.15 -8.42
CA GLY A 58 -3.17 -6.06 -7.63
C GLY A 58 -3.11 -5.04 -6.49
N THR A 59 -4.16 -5.03 -5.67
CA THR A 59 -4.35 -4.10 -4.56
C THR A 59 -4.69 -4.86 -3.28
N LEU A 60 -3.97 -4.60 -2.20
CA LEU A 60 -4.25 -5.15 -0.87
C LEU A 60 -4.82 -4.06 0.05
N LYS A 61 -5.79 -4.45 0.88
CA LYS A 61 -6.31 -3.65 1.98
C LYS A 61 -5.77 -4.18 3.30
N VAL A 62 -5.19 -3.31 4.10
CA VAL A 62 -4.78 -3.58 5.49
C VAL A 62 -5.85 -2.98 6.40
N SER A 63 -6.46 -3.78 7.26
CA SER A 63 -7.57 -3.35 8.09
C SER A 63 -7.58 -4.01 9.47
N THR A 64 -8.29 -3.40 10.41
CA THR A 64 -8.58 -3.96 11.73
C THR A 64 -10.07 -3.92 12.01
N LEU A 65 -10.59 -4.97 12.64
CA LEU A 65 -11.97 -5.01 13.12
C LEU A 65 -12.03 -4.40 14.53
N GLN A 66 -12.82 -3.36 14.70
CA GLN A 66 -13.03 -2.71 15.98
C GLN A 66 -14.05 -3.50 16.82
N SER A 67 -14.06 -3.32 18.15
CA SER A 67 -14.98 -3.97 19.09
C SER A 67 -16.47 -3.72 18.78
N ASN A 68 -16.78 -2.62 18.11
CA ASN A 68 -18.13 -2.27 17.66
C ASN A 68 -18.53 -2.89 16.31
N GLY A 69 -17.72 -3.81 15.74
CA GLY A 69 -17.93 -4.45 14.46
C GLY A 69 -17.57 -3.61 13.24
N LYS A 70 -17.07 -2.38 13.41
CA LYS A 70 -16.62 -1.57 12.27
C LYS A 70 -15.21 -1.96 11.83
N GLU A 71 -15.03 -2.11 10.54
CA GLU A 71 -13.72 -2.26 9.93
C GLU A 71 -13.07 -0.87 9.77
N LEU A 72 -11.83 -0.74 10.24
CA LEU A 72 -10.98 0.42 10.03
C LEU A 72 -9.90 0.06 9.02
N THR A 73 -9.87 0.71 7.87
CA THR A 73 -8.79 0.57 6.88
C THR A 73 -7.59 1.40 7.33
N LEU A 74 -6.45 0.75 7.45
CA LEU A 74 -5.19 1.37 7.87
C LEU A 74 -4.35 1.80 6.66
N ALA A 75 -4.35 0.97 5.59
CA ALA A 75 -3.60 1.25 4.37
C ALA A 75 -4.19 0.51 3.16
N LEU A 76 -3.92 1.04 1.97
CA LEU A 76 -4.00 0.34 0.70
C LEU A 76 -2.57 0.17 0.18
N LEU A 77 -2.24 -1.03 -0.28
CA LEU A 77 -0.91 -1.39 -0.75
C LEU A 77 -0.99 -1.88 -2.20
N GLY A 78 -0.03 -1.45 -3.00
CA GLY A 78 0.06 -1.77 -4.42
C GLY A 78 1.39 -2.42 -4.80
N PRO A 79 1.68 -2.55 -6.11
CA PRO A 79 2.90 -3.14 -6.61
C PRO A 79 4.17 -2.52 -6.01
N GLY A 80 5.12 -3.37 -5.61
CA GLY A 80 6.38 -2.98 -4.96
C GLY A 80 6.30 -2.85 -3.44
N GLU A 81 5.12 -2.89 -2.83
CA GLU A 81 4.97 -2.78 -1.39
C GLU A 81 4.96 -4.15 -0.70
N ILE A 82 5.38 -4.16 0.57
CA ILE A 82 5.46 -5.37 1.42
C ILE A 82 4.46 -5.28 2.57
N VAL A 83 3.92 -6.44 2.98
CA VAL A 83 3.02 -6.58 4.13
C VAL A 83 3.37 -7.81 4.96
N GLY A 84 3.17 -7.72 6.27
CA GLY A 84 3.47 -8.79 7.23
C GLY A 84 4.94 -8.82 7.70
N GLU A 85 5.76 -7.88 7.24
CA GLU A 85 7.17 -7.73 7.60
C GLU A 85 7.36 -7.35 9.08
N LEU A 86 6.41 -6.62 9.69
CA LEU A 86 6.51 -6.22 11.10
C LEU A 86 6.61 -7.45 12.00
N SER A 87 5.72 -8.42 11.81
CA SER A 87 5.73 -9.65 12.61
C SER A 87 6.99 -10.50 12.37
N LEU A 88 7.62 -10.41 11.19
CA LEU A 88 8.92 -11.05 10.95
C LEU A 88 10.04 -10.30 11.68
N ALA A 89 9.96 -8.98 11.76
CA ALA A 89 10.99 -8.14 12.37
C ALA A 89 10.98 -8.19 13.90
N ASP A 90 9.80 -8.05 14.53
CA ASP A 90 9.65 -7.93 16.00
C ASP A 90 9.17 -9.20 16.70
N ARG A 91 8.84 -10.24 15.93
CA ARG A 91 8.30 -11.52 16.41
C ARG A 91 6.96 -11.42 17.14
N SER A 92 6.28 -10.32 16.97
CA SER A 92 4.91 -10.13 17.48
C SER A 92 3.89 -10.82 16.57
N GLY A 93 2.65 -10.98 17.05
CA GLY A 93 1.53 -11.40 16.20
C GLY A 93 1.21 -10.40 15.10
N ARG A 94 0.32 -10.78 14.19
CA ARG A 94 -0.16 -9.89 13.12
C ARG A 94 -0.90 -8.70 13.71
N SER A 95 -0.53 -7.50 13.30
CA SER A 95 -1.17 -6.25 13.77
C SER A 95 -2.50 -5.93 13.09
N ALA A 96 -2.78 -6.57 11.94
CA ALA A 96 -3.95 -6.29 11.11
C ALA A 96 -4.31 -7.47 10.21
N ASP A 97 -5.54 -7.46 9.71
CA ASP A 97 -5.96 -8.29 8.59
C ASP A 97 -5.47 -7.71 7.27
N VAL A 98 -5.19 -8.58 6.29
CA VAL A 98 -4.84 -8.17 4.93
C VAL A 98 -5.72 -8.93 3.93
N THR A 99 -6.44 -8.18 3.11
CA THR A 99 -7.39 -8.72 2.12
C THR A 99 -7.09 -8.17 0.73
N THR A 100 -7.17 -9.01 -0.29
CA THR A 100 -7.05 -8.61 -1.70
C THR A 100 -8.31 -7.89 -2.16
N LEU A 101 -8.20 -6.72 -2.79
CA LEU A 101 -9.35 -5.99 -3.37
C LEU A 101 -9.66 -6.40 -4.81
N GLU A 102 -8.70 -7.02 -5.48
CA GLU A 102 -8.77 -7.54 -6.85
C GLU A 102 -7.90 -8.79 -6.97
N PRO A 103 -7.99 -9.60 -8.04
CA PRO A 103 -7.06 -10.69 -8.25
C PRO A 103 -5.63 -10.20 -8.17
N SER A 104 -4.83 -10.79 -7.28
CA SER A 104 -3.50 -10.29 -6.96
C SER A 104 -2.44 -11.36 -7.12
N THR A 105 -1.28 -10.96 -7.64
CA THR A 105 -0.07 -11.80 -7.71
C THR A 105 0.93 -11.31 -6.68
N LEU A 106 1.32 -12.20 -5.77
CA LEU A 106 2.24 -11.89 -4.68
C LEU A 106 3.46 -12.79 -4.73
N VAL A 107 4.59 -12.30 -4.26
CA VAL A 107 5.69 -13.14 -3.79
C VAL A 107 5.71 -13.17 -2.28
N TRP A 108 6.14 -14.30 -1.71
CA TRP A 108 6.21 -14.48 -0.27
C TRP A 108 7.61 -14.87 0.17
N ILE A 109 7.92 -14.49 1.38
CA ILE A 109 9.15 -14.82 2.08
C ILE A 109 8.82 -15.34 3.48
N ASP A 110 9.34 -16.51 3.84
CA ASP A 110 9.21 -17.03 5.19
C ASP A 110 10.22 -16.38 6.16
N ARG A 111 9.98 -16.57 7.46
CA ARG A 111 10.78 -16.02 8.53
C ARG A 111 12.27 -16.41 8.42
N ASN A 112 12.57 -17.66 8.18
CA ASN A 112 13.96 -18.14 8.14
C ASN A 112 14.74 -17.51 6.99
N THR A 113 14.12 -17.49 5.82
CA THR A 113 14.65 -16.83 4.62
C THR A 113 14.83 -15.33 4.84
N PHE A 114 13.84 -14.66 5.45
CA PHE A 114 13.92 -13.24 5.77
C PHE A 114 15.08 -12.94 6.74
N ASP A 115 15.21 -13.72 7.81
CA ASP A 115 16.31 -13.57 8.78
C ASP A 115 17.68 -13.86 8.15
N GLN A 116 17.76 -14.84 7.25
CA GLN A 116 18.98 -15.11 6.48
C GLN A 116 19.34 -13.94 5.58
N LEU A 117 18.41 -13.44 4.76
CA LEU A 117 18.65 -12.33 3.85
C LEU A 117 19.08 -11.06 4.60
N ARG A 118 18.48 -10.75 5.74
CA ARG A 118 18.88 -9.58 6.55
C ARG A 118 20.31 -9.68 7.09
N ARG A 119 20.78 -10.89 7.43
CA ARG A 119 22.17 -11.13 7.88
C ARG A 119 23.15 -10.98 6.72
N ASP A 120 22.78 -11.54 5.56
CA ASP A 120 23.69 -11.64 4.41
C ASP A 120 23.73 -10.35 3.57
N ILE A 121 22.64 -9.56 3.58
CA ILE A 121 22.49 -8.34 2.77
C ILE A 121 22.05 -7.19 3.71
N PRO A 122 23.00 -6.42 4.29
CA PRO A 122 22.68 -5.35 5.24
C PRO A 122 21.70 -4.30 4.69
N THR A 123 21.74 -4.03 3.38
CA THR A 123 20.84 -3.10 2.69
C THR A 123 19.35 -3.42 2.97
N ILE A 124 18.99 -4.69 3.13
CA ILE A 124 17.61 -5.10 3.48
C ILE A 124 17.21 -4.57 4.86
N THR A 125 18.11 -4.63 5.83
CA THR A 125 17.84 -4.12 7.19
C THR A 125 17.70 -2.60 7.19
N GLU A 126 18.54 -1.89 6.43
CA GLU A 126 18.41 -0.43 6.26
C GLU A 126 17.09 -0.06 5.59
N ASN A 127 16.69 -0.78 4.54
CA ASN A 127 15.44 -0.54 3.84
C ASN A 127 14.23 -0.83 4.75
N LEU A 128 14.29 -1.87 5.58
CA LEU A 128 13.25 -2.17 6.55
C LEU A 128 13.07 -1.02 7.56
N LEU A 129 14.18 -0.43 8.04
CA LEU A 129 14.14 0.74 8.91
C LEU A 129 13.55 1.97 8.19
N ARG A 130 13.94 2.22 6.94
CA ARG A 130 13.39 3.31 6.11
C ARG A 130 11.89 3.12 5.89
N LEU A 131 11.44 1.89 5.60
CA LEU A 131 10.03 1.53 5.44
C LEU A 131 9.24 1.82 6.73
N GLY A 132 9.75 1.38 7.89
CA GLY A 132 9.14 1.66 9.20
C GLY A 132 9.03 3.15 9.49
N ALA A 133 10.11 3.92 9.26
CA ALA A 133 10.12 5.36 9.43
C ALA A 133 9.13 6.07 8.47
N ARG A 134 9.01 5.62 7.22
CA ARG A 134 8.02 6.13 6.26
C ARG A 134 6.59 5.88 6.76
N ARG A 135 6.29 4.65 7.19
CA ARG A 135 4.95 4.28 7.70
C ARG A 135 4.57 5.08 8.94
N LEU A 136 5.52 5.30 9.85
CA LEU A 136 5.29 6.15 11.03
C LEU A 136 4.96 7.60 10.62
N ARG A 137 5.70 8.18 9.66
CA ARG A 137 5.40 9.52 9.16
C ARG A 137 4.01 9.61 8.52
N LEU A 138 3.61 8.60 7.72
CA LEU A 138 2.28 8.54 7.13
C LEU A 138 1.18 8.45 8.20
N ALA A 139 1.36 7.61 9.22
CA ALA A 139 0.42 7.48 10.33
C ALA A 139 0.28 8.81 11.10
N ASN A 140 1.39 9.48 11.43
CA ASN A 140 1.37 10.79 12.08
C ASN A 140 0.67 11.85 11.22
N ALA A 141 0.95 11.85 9.92
CA ALA A 141 0.30 12.74 8.96
C ALA A 141 -1.22 12.50 8.88
N GLN A 142 -1.66 11.25 8.98
CA GLN A 142 -3.07 10.91 8.98
C GLN A 142 -3.76 11.36 10.28
N LEU A 143 -3.11 11.18 11.43
CA LEU A 143 -3.62 11.72 12.72
C LEU A 143 -3.78 13.24 12.68
N GLN A 144 -2.78 13.96 12.14
CA GLN A 144 -2.87 15.41 11.97
C GLN A 144 -4.05 15.80 11.07
N ALA A 145 -4.22 15.11 9.93
CA ALA A 145 -5.30 15.39 8.99
C ALA A 145 -6.69 15.23 9.65
N VAL A 146 -6.86 14.18 10.46
CA VAL A 146 -8.12 13.97 11.19
C VAL A 146 -8.39 15.11 12.19
N ALA A 147 -7.34 15.65 12.83
CA ALA A 147 -7.45 16.71 13.81
C ALA A 147 -7.67 18.12 13.22
N THR A 148 -7.17 18.37 12.00
CA THR A 148 -7.07 19.73 11.44
C THR A 148 -7.85 19.97 10.15
N LEU A 149 -8.13 18.93 9.37
CA LEU A 149 -8.78 19.07 8.07
C LEU A 149 -10.24 18.63 8.08
N ASP A 150 -11.06 19.27 7.27
CA ASP A 150 -12.39 18.79 6.95
C ASP A 150 -12.34 17.55 6.04
N VAL A 151 -13.49 17.01 5.65
CA VAL A 151 -13.54 15.81 4.81
C VAL A 151 -12.93 16.04 3.43
N HIS A 152 -13.05 17.24 2.84
CA HIS A 152 -12.46 17.55 1.53
C HIS A 152 -10.93 17.52 1.62
N GLY A 153 -10.36 18.19 2.60
CA GLY A 153 -8.92 18.22 2.85
C GLY A 153 -8.36 16.82 3.14
N ARG A 154 -9.08 16.00 3.94
CA ARG A 154 -8.64 14.61 4.21
C ARG A 154 -8.64 13.73 2.97
N VAL A 155 -9.66 13.85 2.11
CA VAL A 155 -9.73 13.13 0.83
C VAL A 155 -8.63 13.61 -0.11
N ALA A 156 -8.46 14.92 -0.30
CA ALA A 156 -7.40 15.49 -1.13
C ALA A 156 -6.01 15.01 -0.67
N ARG A 157 -5.71 15.13 0.63
CA ARG A 157 -4.45 14.66 1.20
C ARG A 157 -4.20 13.17 0.97
N GLN A 158 -5.23 12.33 1.16
CA GLN A 158 -5.10 10.89 0.96
C GLN A 158 -4.81 10.53 -0.50
N LEU A 159 -5.48 11.21 -1.45
CA LEU A 159 -5.23 11.02 -2.88
C LEU A 159 -3.82 11.47 -3.27
N LEU A 160 -3.37 12.61 -2.79
CA LEU A 160 -2.00 13.10 -3.00
C LEU A 160 -0.96 12.14 -2.41
N ALA A 161 -1.17 11.64 -1.19
CA ALA A 161 -0.27 10.68 -0.56
C ALA A 161 -0.16 9.36 -1.34
N LEU A 162 -1.28 8.85 -1.89
CA LEU A 162 -1.28 7.66 -2.74
C LEU A 162 -0.57 7.93 -4.08
N ALA A 163 -0.76 9.10 -4.67
CA ALA A 163 -0.09 9.49 -5.91
C ALA A 163 1.43 9.66 -5.72
N ASP A 164 1.86 10.24 -4.60
CA ASP A 164 3.28 10.39 -4.28
C ASP A 164 3.99 9.06 -4.02
N ALA A 165 3.26 8.10 -3.42
CA ALA A 165 3.82 6.79 -3.10
C ALA A 165 3.84 5.83 -4.30
N LEU A 166 2.79 5.82 -5.11
CA LEU A 166 2.52 4.76 -6.10
C LEU A 166 2.14 5.30 -7.48
N GLY A 167 1.99 6.63 -7.63
CA GLY A 167 1.48 7.24 -8.84
C GLY A 167 2.35 6.98 -10.06
N VAL A 168 1.70 6.70 -11.17
CA VAL A 168 2.32 6.50 -12.48
C VAL A 168 2.02 7.70 -13.38
N PRO A 169 3.04 8.48 -13.78
CA PRO A 169 2.85 9.60 -14.70
C PRO A 169 2.25 9.13 -16.03
N GLN A 170 1.29 9.88 -16.54
CA GLN A 170 0.62 9.60 -17.80
C GLN A 170 1.07 10.60 -18.89
N PRO A 171 0.94 10.23 -20.20
CA PRO A 171 1.35 11.12 -21.29
C PRO A 171 0.61 12.45 -21.36
N ASP A 172 -0.59 12.54 -20.78
CA ASP A 172 -1.41 13.77 -20.69
C ASP A 172 -1.03 14.68 -19.52
N GLY A 173 0.02 14.32 -18.77
CA GLY A 173 0.49 15.07 -17.61
C GLY A 173 -0.21 14.70 -16.28
N SER A 174 -1.24 13.86 -16.33
CA SER A 174 -1.90 13.38 -15.11
C SER A 174 -1.05 12.32 -14.39
N VAL A 175 -1.37 12.05 -13.12
CA VAL A 175 -0.75 10.98 -12.34
C VAL A 175 -1.82 9.96 -11.95
N GLN A 176 -1.74 8.76 -12.51
CA GLN A 176 -2.67 7.69 -12.17
C GLN A 176 -2.20 6.92 -10.93
N ILE A 177 -3.09 6.78 -9.96
CA ILE A 177 -2.92 5.88 -8.81
C ILE A 177 -3.28 4.48 -9.30
N PRO A 178 -2.34 3.53 -9.37
CA PRO A 178 -2.55 2.20 -9.96
C PRO A 178 -3.35 1.25 -9.05
N LEU A 179 -3.98 1.76 -8.00
CA LEU A 179 -4.77 1.00 -7.05
C LEU A 179 -6.25 1.04 -7.40
N ARG A 180 -6.94 -0.08 -7.17
CA ARG A 180 -8.39 -0.10 -7.13
C ARG A 180 -8.87 0.51 -5.80
N VAL A 181 -9.46 1.71 -5.85
CA VAL A 181 -9.90 2.44 -4.67
C VAL A 181 -11.41 2.66 -4.73
N THR A 182 -12.17 1.96 -3.86
CA THR A 182 -13.60 2.21 -3.75
C THR A 182 -13.89 3.40 -2.84
N GLN A 183 -15.08 3.98 -2.98
CA GLN A 183 -15.56 5.02 -2.06
C GLN A 183 -15.58 4.56 -0.60
N SER A 184 -15.88 3.27 -0.36
CA SER A 184 -15.90 2.68 0.98
C SER A 184 -14.49 2.56 1.57
N ASP A 185 -13.51 2.13 0.76
CA ASP A 185 -12.13 2.03 1.21
C ASP A 185 -11.55 3.41 1.53
N LEU A 186 -11.81 4.39 0.65
CA LEU A 186 -11.37 5.76 0.88
C LEU A 186 -12.06 6.38 2.11
N ALA A 187 -13.36 6.12 2.30
CA ALA A 187 -14.10 6.59 3.47
C ALA A 187 -13.52 6.03 4.78
N ALA A 188 -13.18 4.73 4.78
CA ALA A 188 -12.54 4.09 5.92
C ALA A 188 -11.14 4.65 6.22
N LEU A 189 -10.34 4.94 5.17
CA LEU A 189 -9.02 5.56 5.30
C LEU A 189 -9.07 6.98 5.89
N VAL A 190 -10.04 7.80 5.43
CA VAL A 190 -10.10 9.22 5.85
C VAL A 190 -11.00 9.46 7.07
N GLY A 191 -11.57 8.40 7.65
CA GLY A 191 -12.45 8.50 8.82
C GLY A 191 -13.73 9.29 8.54
N ALA A 192 -14.39 9.02 7.39
CA ALA A 192 -15.64 9.68 6.97
C ALA A 192 -16.70 8.66 6.54
N THR A 193 -17.93 9.12 6.28
CA THR A 193 -18.96 8.24 5.70
C THR A 193 -18.76 8.09 4.19
N ARG A 194 -19.15 6.93 3.62
CA ARG A 194 -19.14 6.70 2.18
C ARG A 194 -19.90 7.77 1.41
N VAL A 195 -21.05 8.20 1.93
CA VAL A 195 -21.89 9.23 1.30
C VAL A 195 -21.09 10.54 1.18
N ARG A 196 -20.46 10.97 2.26
CA ARG A 196 -19.69 12.22 2.28
C ARG A 196 -18.47 12.17 1.36
N VAL A 197 -17.75 11.04 1.34
CA VAL A 197 -16.62 10.84 0.42
C VAL A 197 -17.08 10.84 -1.04
N ASN A 198 -18.23 10.22 -1.36
CA ASN A 198 -18.79 10.27 -2.70
C ASN A 198 -19.12 11.70 -3.14
N GLU A 199 -19.72 12.53 -2.30
CA GLU A 199 -19.99 13.93 -2.58
C GLU A 199 -18.70 14.69 -2.93
N VAL A 200 -17.64 14.47 -2.14
CA VAL A 200 -16.32 15.08 -2.39
C VAL A 200 -15.73 14.64 -3.72
N LEU A 201 -15.71 13.33 -3.98
CA LEU A 201 -15.17 12.79 -5.25
C LEU A 201 -15.94 13.30 -6.48
N VAL A 202 -17.28 13.37 -6.41
CA VAL A 202 -18.11 13.97 -7.46
C VAL A 202 -17.77 15.45 -7.65
N GLY A 203 -17.57 16.20 -6.55
CA GLY A 203 -17.13 17.59 -6.60
C GLY A 203 -15.77 17.76 -7.29
N PHE A 204 -14.77 16.97 -6.89
CA PHE A 204 -13.43 16.99 -7.50
C PHE A 204 -13.45 16.58 -8.98
N THR A 205 -14.26 15.58 -9.35
CA THR A 205 -14.43 15.17 -10.76
C THR A 205 -15.07 16.26 -11.60
N LYS A 206 -16.15 16.91 -11.11
CA LYS A 206 -16.82 18.03 -11.81
C LYS A 206 -15.87 19.22 -12.05
N ARG A 207 -14.97 19.48 -11.11
CA ARG A 207 -13.95 20.55 -11.19
C ARG A 207 -12.71 20.12 -11.97
N LYS A 208 -12.69 18.90 -12.51
CA LYS A 208 -11.58 18.32 -13.28
C LYS A 208 -10.25 18.24 -12.50
N MET A 209 -10.32 18.12 -11.18
CA MET A 209 -9.14 17.86 -10.34
C MET A 209 -8.70 16.41 -10.41
N ILE A 210 -9.68 15.50 -10.55
CA ILE A 210 -9.46 14.07 -10.66
C ILE A 210 -10.32 13.46 -11.77
N ALA A 211 -9.91 12.27 -12.25
CA ALA A 211 -10.74 11.36 -13.04
C ALA A 211 -10.78 9.99 -12.37
N ILE A 212 -11.87 9.25 -12.54
CA ILE A 212 -12.04 7.89 -12.02
C ILE A 212 -12.44 7.00 -13.19
N ASP A 213 -11.67 5.95 -13.43
CA ASP A 213 -11.91 5.00 -14.52
C ASP A 213 -12.90 3.88 -14.11
N ARG A 214 -13.21 2.98 -15.08
CA ARG A 214 -14.13 1.84 -14.85
C ARG A 214 -13.56 0.80 -13.89
N GLN A 215 -12.25 0.75 -13.71
CA GLN A 215 -11.53 -0.11 -12.78
C GLN A 215 -11.42 0.50 -11.38
N LEU A 216 -12.03 1.67 -11.16
CA LEU A 216 -11.96 2.46 -9.91
C LEU A 216 -10.54 2.93 -9.59
N ARG A 217 -9.71 3.17 -10.60
CA ARG A 217 -8.42 3.84 -10.46
C ARG A 217 -8.62 5.33 -10.59
N ILE A 218 -7.91 6.09 -9.75
CA ILE A 218 -8.06 7.55 -9.68
C ILE A 218 -6.83 8.18 -10.34
N SER A 219 -7.05 9.11 -11.27
CA SER A 219 -6.02 9.96 -11.86
C SER A 219 -6.13 11.37 -11.29
N ILE A 220 -5.02 11.93 -10.84
CA ILE A 220 -4.91 13.34 -10.44
C ILE A 220 -4.63 14.14 -11.71
N LEU A 221 -5.54 15.05 -12.04
CA LEU A 221 -5.46 15.92 -13.22
C LEU A 221 -4.91 17.30 -12.86
N ASP A 222 -5.24 17.81 -11.67
CA ASP A 222 -4.80 19.10 -11.16
C ASP A 222 -4.36 18.95 -9.69
N ARG A 223 -3.05 18.88 -9.51
CA ARG A 223 -2.44 18.70 -8.19
C ARG A 223 -2.57 19.94 -7.33
N ASP A 224 -2.35 21.11 -7.91
CA ASP A 224 -2.31 22.39 -7.19
C ASP A 224 -3.68 22.71 -6.59
N GLU A 225 -4.75 22.45 -7.36
CA GLU A 225 -6.13 22.60 -6.88
C GLU A 225 -6.48 21.62 -5.75
N LEU A 226 -5.91 20.41 -5.73
CA LEU A 226 -6.07 19.50 -4.59
C LEU A 226 -5.27 19.95 -3.36
N GLU A 227 -4.05 20.48 -3.55
CA GLU A 227 -3.23 21.00 -2.47
C GLU A 227 -3.86 22.21 -1.78
N ALA A 228 -4.66 23.01 -2.48
CA ALA A 228 -5.40 24.13 -1.91
C ALA A 228 -6.37 23.72 -0.78
N TYR A 229 -6.81 22.46 -0.72
CA TYR A 229 -7.64 21.93 0.37
C TYR A 229 -6.85 21.55 1.64
N LEU A 230 -5.54 21.65 1.62
CA LEU A 230 -4.68 21.30 2.77
C LEU A 230 -4.36 22.49 3.67
N MET A 231 -4.80 23.70 3.27
CA MET A 231 -4.58 24.97 3.98
C MET A 231 -5.66 25.29 5.00
#